data_704dcc1255541aa8c47f6850bb600680
#
_entry.id   704dcc1255541aa8c47f6850bb600680
#
_cell.length_a   1.000
_cell.length_b   1.000
_cell.length_c   1.000
_cell.angle_alpha   90.00
_cell.angle_beta   90.00
_cell.angle_gamma   90.00
#
_symmetry.space_group_name_H-M   'P 1'
#
loop_
_entity.id
_entity.type
_entity.pdbx_description
1 polymer ?
#
loop_
_entity_poly.entity_id
_entity_poly.type
_entity_poly.pdbx_seq_one_letter_code
_entity_poly.pdbx_strand_id
1 'polypeptide(L)'
;MFLDDLLQNCLGDSFGWFWNDVVKEPNDDSRNKQFVHTFFAGKVNSDYFPLLTPILEKLEIDTLLKAKINLTPRAETIHEHGFYADIQEPDVLTAIFYVNTNNGYTAFRDGSRIESVANRVIVFDSLTEHTSTTCTDVDARLVLNINYKK
;
A
#
# COMPACT_ATOMS: atom_id res chain seq x y z
N MET A 1 7.98 11.53 -14.63
CA MET A 1 8.54 10.70 -13.52
C MET A 1 7.50 9.72 -13.05
N PHE A 2 7.94 8.62 -12.49
CA PHE A 2 7.04 7.54 -12.02
C PHE A 2 5.95 8.04 -11.07
N LEU A 3 6.33 8.81 -10.04
CA LEU A 3 5.38 9.32 -9.05
C LEU A 3 4.32 10.22 -9.69
N ASP A 4 4.73 11.11 -10.58
CA ASP A 4 3.79 12.04 -11.24
C ASP A 4 2.82 11.28 -12.15
N ASP A 5 3.32 10.31 -12.90
CA ASP A 5 2.49 9.47 -13.78
C ASP A 5 1.50 8.64 -12.95
N LEU A 6 1.95 8.08 -11.84
CA LEU A 6 1.10 7.31 -10.95
C LEU A 6 -0.02 8.18 -10.37
N LEU A 7 0.31 9.35 -9.82
CA LEU A 7 -0.67 10.28 -9.25
C LEU A 7 -1.68 10.76 -10.29
N GLN A 8 -1.20 11.16 -11.46
CA GLN A 8 -2.06 11.65 -12.55
C GLN A 8 -3.09 10.60 -12.97
N ASN A 9 -2.68 9.34 -13.06
CA ASN A 9 -3.60 8.26 -13.46
C ASN A 9 -4.51 7.84 -12.31
N CYS A 10 -3.96 7.63 -11.09
CA CYS A 10 -4.74 7.16 -9.95
C CYS A 10 -5.81 8.16 -9.48
N LEU A 11 -5.59 9.44 -9.68
CA LEU A 11 -6.54 10.50 -9.34
C LEU A 11 -7.33 10.99 -10.56
N GLY A 12 -7.18 10.35 -11.71
CA GLY A 12 -7.91 10.66 -12.94
C GLY A 12 -9.30 10.01 -12.97
N ASP A 13 -10.10 10.44 -13.93
CA ASP A 13 -11.52 10.07 -14.01
C ASP A 13 -11.78 8.61 -14.38
N SER A 14 -10.82 7.94 -15.02
CA SER A 14 -11.01 6.58 -15.53
C SER A 14 -10.40 5.49 -14.66
N PHE A 15 -9.73 5.86 -13.57
CA PHE A 15 -9.09 4.89 -12.66
C PHE A 15 -10.11 4.36 -11.65
N GLY A 16 -10.31 3.03 -11.64
CA GLY A 16 -11.30 2.40 -10.77
C GLY A 16 -10.79 2.19 -9.34
N TRP A 17 -11.53 2.67 -8.37
CA TRP A 17 -11.32 2.42 -6.95
C TRP A 17 -12.45 1.56 -6.42
N PHE A 18 -12.10 0.49 -5.69
CA PHE A 18 -13.06 -0.47 -5.15
C PHE A 18 -13.06 -0.43 -3.63
N TRP A 19 -14.26 -0.41 -3.06
CA TRP A 19 -14.44 -0.43 -1.62
C TRP A 19 -13.89 -1.72 -1.02
N ASN A 20 -13.15 -1.59 0.08
CA ASN A 20 -12.63 -2.73 0.82
C ASN A 20 -12.80 -2.49 2.33
N ASP A 21 -13.66 -3.27 2.95
CA ASP A 21 -13.76 -3.32 4.41
C ASP A 21 -12.61 -4.16 4.94
N VAL A 22 -11.61 -3.49 5.48
CA VAL A 22 -10.44 -4.18 6.04
C VAL A 22 -10.72 -4.50 7.49
N VAL A 23 -11.32 -5.65 7.74
CA VAL A 23 -11.41 -6.19 9.09
C VAL A 23 -10.18 -7.05 9.30
N LYS A 24 -9.21 -6.55 10.04
CA LYS A 24 -7.96 -7.25 10.34
C LYS A 24 -8.05 -8.06 11.63
N GLU A 25 -8.89 -7.60 12.57
CA GLU A 25 -9.09 -8.26 13.85
C GLU A 25 -10.59 -8.26 14.23
N PRO A 26 -11.06 -9.20 15.08
CA PRO A 26 -12.48 -9.31 15.43
C PRO A 26 -13.11 -8.06 16.05
N ASN A 27 -12.29 -7.19 16.64
CA ASN A 27 -12.74 -5.95 17.27
C ASN A 27 -12.30 -4.71 16.48
N ASP A 28 -12.01 -4.87 15.21
CA ASP A 28 -11.54 -3.78 14.39
C ASP A 28 -12.62 -2.72 14.22
N ASP A 29 -12.18 -1.49 14.34
CA ASP A 29 -13.06 -0.33 14.33
C ASP A 29 -13.61 -0.09 12.91
N SER A 30 -14.85 0.39 12.82
CA SER A 30 -15.48 0.81 11.56
C SER A 30 -14.70 1.88 10.79
N ARG A 31 -13.64 2.45 11.39
CA ARG A 31 -12.71 3.39 10.75
C ARG A 31 -11.70 2.73 9.82
N ASN A 32 -11.60 1.40 9.81
CA ASN A 32 -10.69 0.65 8.94
C ASN A 32 -11.22 0.51 7.52
N LYS A 33 -11.48 1.65 6.89
CA LYS A 33 -12.06 1.70 5.55
C LYS A 33 -11.02 2.17 4.55
N GLN A 34 -10.96 1.49 3.42
CA GLN A 34 -10.07 1.90 2.34
C GLN A 34 -10.66 1.54 0.98
N PHE A 35 -10.17 2.21 -0.03
CA PHE A 35 -10.40 1.85 -1.43
C PHE A 35 -9.13 1.19 -1.97
N VAL A 36 -9.31 0.23 -2.86
CA VAL A 36 -8.22 -0.56 -3.43
C VAL A 36 -8.34 -0.60 -4.94
N HIS A 37 -7.20 -0.51 -5.61
CA HIS A 37 -7.09 -0.88 -7.02
C HIS A 37 -5.99 -1.93 -7.14
N THR A 38 -6.34 -3.11 -7.63
CA THR A 38 -5.40 -4.22 -7.81
C THR A 38 -4.86 -4.21 -9.23
N PHE A 39 -3.55 -4.00 -9.36
CA PHE A 39 -2.86 -4.07 -10.66
C PHE A 39 -2.55 -5.50 -11.06
N PHE A 40 -2.15 -6.32 -10.08
CA PHE A 40 -1.73 -7.70 -10.31
C PHE A 40 -2.05 -8.56 -9.07
N ALA A 41 -2.58 -9.75 -9.32
CA ALA A 41 -2.78 -10.79 -8.29
C ALA A 41 -2.72 -12.17 -8.96
N GLY A 42 -1.49 -12.71 -9.12
CA GLY A 42 -1.24 -13.92 -9.89
C GLY A 42 -1.36 -13.75 -11.41
N LYS A 43 -1.97 -12.66 -11.84
CA LYS A 43 -2.11 -12.26 -13.25
C LYS A 43 -2.35 -10.74 -13.30
N VAL A 44 -2.21 -10.15 -14.49
CA VAL A 44 -2.55 -8.74 -14.71
C VAL A 44 -4.06 -8.56 -14.54
N ASN A 45 -4.45 -7.65 -13.63
CA ASN A 45 -5.84 -7.34 -13.30
C ASN A 45 -6.29 -5.95 -13.77
N SER A 46 -5.38 -5.15 -14.30
CA SER A 46 -5.65 -3.75 -14.61
C SER A 46 -4.91 -3.32 -15.87
N ASP A 47 -5.56 -2.56 -16.72
CA ASP A 47 -4.96 -1.91 -17.88
C ASP A 47 -3.87 -0.89 -17.49
N TYR A 48 -3.87 -0.46 -16.22
CA TYR A 48 -2.87 0.45 -15.67
C TYR A 48 -1.61 -0.25 -15.15
N PHE A 49 -1.55 -1.59 -15.20
CA PHE A 49 -0.39 -2.34 -14.76
C PHE A 49 0.94 -1.83 -15.36
N PRO A 50 1.04 -1.45 -16.64
CA PRO A 50 2.29 -0.93 -17.21
C PRO A 50 2.84 0.31 -16.52
N LEU A 51 2.03 1.06 -15.76
CA LEU A 51 2.52 2.20 -14.96
C LEU A 51 3.56 1.77 -13.93
N LEU A 52 3.52 0.53 -13.47
CA LEU A 52 4.40 0.02 -12.42
C LEU A 52 5.78 -0.37 -12.92
N THR A 53 6.01 -0.44 -14.23
CA THR A 53 7.28 -0.89 -14.80
C THR A 53 8.51 -0.26 -14.14
N PRO A 54 8.59 1.08 -13.92
CA PRO A 54 9.78 1.67 -13.33
C PRO A 54 10.10 1.17 -11.92
N ILE A 55 9.08 0.99 -11.07
CA ILE A 55 9.33 0.51 -9.71
C ILE A 55 9.63 -0.98 -9.66
N LEU A 56 8.99 -1.78 -10.51
CA LEU A 56 9.26 -3.21 -10.59
C LEU A 56 10.70 -3.47 -11.04
N GLU A 57 11.21 -2.70 -11.99
CA GLU A 57 12.60 -2.78 -12.45
C GLU A 57 13.56 -2.34 -11.34
N LYS A 58 13.27 -1.23 -10.65
CA LYS A 58 14.11 -0.72 -9.58
C LYS A 58 14.22 -1.69 -8.39
N LEU A 59 13.17 -2.41 -8.11
CA LEU A 59 13.15 -3.44 -7.06
C LEU A 59 13.80 -4.76 -7.50
N GLU A 60 14.19 -4.88 -8.77
CA GLU A 60 14.79 -6.10 -9.34
C GLU A 60 13.93 -7.34 -9.10
N ILE A 61 12.63 -7.21 -9.36
CA ILE A 61 11.65 -8.27 -9.10
C ILE A 61 11.83 -9.41 -10.10
N ASP A 62 12.04 -10.63 -9.57
CA ASP A 62 12.02 -11.84 -10.40
C ASP A 62 10.57 -12.34 -10.59
N THR A 63 9.87 -12.57 -9.48
CA THR A 63 8.49 -13.06 -9.51
C THR A 63 7.57 -12.12 -8.76
N LEU A 64 6.67 -11.45 -9.48
CA LEU A 64 5.64 -10.62 -8.88
C LEU A 64 4.48 -11.52 -8.41
N LEU A 65 4.04 -11.34 -7.16
CA LEU A 65 2.91 -12.07 -6.59
C LEU A 65 1.66 -11.21 -6.52
N LYS A 66 1.81 -9.96 -6.06
CA LYS A 66 0.69 -9.03 -5.91
C LYS A 66 1.17 -7.60 -5.99
N ALA A 67 0.37 -6.75 -6.59
CA ALA A 67 0.57 -5.31 -6.58
C ALA A 67 -0.77 -4.60 -6.52
N LYS A 68 -0.95 -3.77 -5.50
CA LYS A 68 -2.18 -2.99 -5.31
C LYS A 68 -1.87 -1.62 -4.74
N ILE A 69 -2.68 -0.65 -5.06
CA ILE A 69 -2.64 0.66 -4.42
C ILE A 69 -3.85 0.82 -3.51
N ASN A 70 -3.61 1.35 -2.31
CA ASN A 70 -4.63 1.58 -1.30
C ASN A 70 -4.82 3.09 -1.13
N LEU A 71 -6.08 3.51 -1.04
CA LEU A 71 -6.46 4.87 -0.71
C LEU A 71 -7.24 4.84 0.61
N THR A 72 -6.70 5.47 1.63
CA THR A 72 -7.35 5.60 2.94
C THR A 72 -7.78 7.05 3.11
N PRO A 73 -9.11 7.34 3.19
CA PRO A 73 -9.59 8.69 3.37
C PRO A 73 -9.11 9.33 4.67
N ARG A 74 -9.07 10.67 4.68
CA ARG A 74 -8.76 11.44 5.88
C ARG A 74 -9.71 11.10 7.00
N ALA A 75 -9.19 11.01 8.23
CA ALA A 75 -9.95 10.83 9.44
C ALA A 75 -9.66 11.98 10.42
N GLU A 76 -10.44 12.06 11.50
CA GLU A 76 -10.23 13.08 12.54
C GLU A 76 -9.00 12.79 13.40
N THR A 77 -8.65 11.51 13.54
CA THR A 77 -7.51 11.05 14.34
C THR A 77 -6.71 10.01 13.58
N ILE A 78 -5.44 9.86 13.96
CA ILE A 78 -4.61 8.74 13.50
C ILE A 78 -5.12 7.46 14.18
N HIS A 79 -5.47 6.48 13.35
CA HIS A 79 -5.93 5.17 13.78
C HIS A 79 -5.08 4.08 13.15
N GLU A 80 -4.50 3.21 13.96
CA GLU A 80 -3.77 2.04 13.48
C GLU A 80 -4.75 0.91 13.18
N HIS A 81 -4.60 0.27 12.00
CA HIS A 81 -5.57 -0.69 11.48
C HIS A 81 -5.43 -2.12 12.00
N GLY A 82 -4.50 -2.37 12.92
CA GLY A 82 -4.21 -3.72 13.41
C GLY A 82 -3.07 -4.39 12.66
N PHE A 83 -2.28 -5.18 13.38
CA PHE A 83 -1.09 -5.82 12.84
C PHE A 83 -1.42 -7.08 12.06
N TYR A 84 -0.75 -7.28 10.93
CA TYR A 84 -0.89 -8.47 10.08
C TYR A 84 0.36 -8.66 9.21
N ALA A 85 0.55 -9.89 8.74
CA ALA A 85 1.54 -10.21 7.72
C ALA A 85 0.83 -10.30 6.36
N ASP A 86 1.47 -9.83 5.29
CA ASP A 86 0.85 -9.78 3.95
C ASP A 86 0.70 -11.19 3.35
N ILE A 87 1.81 -11.85 3.13
CA ILE A 87 1.85 -13.20 2.59
C ILE A 87 2.67 -14.07 3.54
N GLN A 88 2.06 -15.14 4.01
CA GLN A 88 2.69 -16.02 5.00
C GLN A 88 3.48 -17.15 4.30
N GLU A 89 4.39 -16.76 3.43
CA GLU A 89 5.30 -17.66 2.74
C GLU A 89 6.74 -17.20 2.95
N PRO A 90 7.70 -18.14 3.07
CA PRO A 90 9.11 -17.78 3.12
C PRO A 90 9.58 -17.18 1.79
N ASP A 91 10.63 -16.38 1.86
CA ASP A 91 11.28 -15.76 0.68
C ASP A 91 10.41 -14.79 -0.12
N VAL A 92 9.32 -14.31 0.48
CA VAL A 92 8.50 -13.25 -0.09
C VAL A 92 8.85 -11.93 0.59
N LEU A 93 9.04 -10.89 -0.22
CA LEU A 93 9.27 -9.53 0.25
C LEU A 93 8.02 -8.68 0.06
N THR A 94 7.84 -7.75 0.97
CA THR A 94 6.84 -6.68 0.86
C THR A 94 7.56 -5.36 0.63
N ALA A 95 7.19 -4.67 -0.43
CA ALA A 95 7.61 -3.30 -0.68
C ALA A 95 6.40 -2.37 -0.50
N ILE A 96 6.57 -1.33 0.29
CA ILE A 96 5.57 -0.28 0.46
C ILE A 96 6.15 1.01 -0.11
N PHE A 97 5.50 1.54 -1.13
CA PHE A 97 5.85 2.81 -1.75
C PHE A 97 4.82 3.86 -1.35
N TYR A 98 5.30 4.93 -0.71
CA TYR A 98 4.45 6.03 -0.28
C TYR A 98 4.24 7.00 -1.44
N VAL A 99 2.99 7.12 -1.88
CA VAL A 99 2.62 7.91 -3.05
C VAL A 99 2.52 9.39 -2.72
N ASN A 100 2.10 9.71 -1.50
CA ASN A 100 1.99 11.10 -1.04
C ASN A 100 2.48 11.27 0.40
N THR A 101 2.94 12.48 0.70
CA THR A 101 3.37 12.84 2.05
C THR A 101 2.17 13.17 2.92
N ASN A 102 2.12 12.56 4.10
CA ASN A 102 1.07 12.80 5.10
C ASN A 102 1.57 12.35 6.48
N ASN A 103 0.77 12.62 7.50
CA ASN A 103 1.10 12.24 8.88
C ASN A 103 0.77 10.79 9.25
N GLY A 104 0.24 10.00 8.31
CA GLY A 104 0.11 8.57 8.48
C GLY A 104 1.46 7.86 8.41
N TYR A 105 1.51 6.61 8.81
CA TYR A 105 2.74 5.84 8.86
C TYR A 105 2.48 4.33 8.75
N THR A 106 3.56 3.58 8.59
CA THR A 106 3.58 2.13 8.76
C THR A 106 4.28 1.83 10.09
N ALA A 107 3.65 1.03 10.95
CA ALA A 107 4.21 0.65 12.25
C ALA A 107 4.48 -0.85 12.31
N PHE A 108 5.47 -1.23 13.12
CA PHE A 108 5.88 -2.61 13.35
C PHE A 108 5.70 -2.98 14.82
N ARG A 109 5.63 -4.29 15.10
CA ARG A 109 5.42 -4.83 16.47
C ARG A 109 6.49 -4.38 17.47
N ASP A 110 7.70 -4.08 17.02
CA ASP A 110 8.81 -3.62 17.87
C ASP A 110 8.67 -2.14 18.31
N GLY A 111 7.61 -1.46 17.88
CA GLY A 111 7.37 -0.06 18.18
C GLY A 111 7.97 0.93 17.17
N SER A 112 8.77 0.44 16.21
CA SER A 112 9.28 1.29 15.14
C SER A 112 8.19 1.67 14.15
N ARG A 113 8.37 2.81 13.49
CA ARG A 113 7.45 3.26 12.45
C ARG A 113 8.18 4.05 11.38
N ILE A 114 7.62 4.01 10.17
CA ILE A 114 8.14 4.73 9.00
C ILE A 114 7.06 5.70 8.54
N GLU A 115 7.41 6.97 8.51
CA GLU A 115 6.51 8.06 8.09
C GLU A 115 6.22 7.99 6.58
N SER A 116 5.00 8.37 6.19
CA SER A 116 4.60 8.48 4.79
C SER A 116 5.23 9.73 4.18
N VAL A 117 6.30 9.52 3.42
CA VAL A 117 6.98 10.56 2.65
C VAL A 117 6.93 10.17 1.18
N ALA A 118 6.37 11.03 0.35
CA ALA A 118 6.22 10.77 -1.10
C ALA A 118 7.54 10.32 -1.72
N ASN A 119 7.46 9.33 -2.58
CA ASN A 119 8.60 8.73 -3.29
C ASN A 119 9.56 7.91 -2.40
N ARG A 120 9.17 7.59 -1.18
CA ARG A 120 9.91 6.66 -0.31
C ARG A 120 9.39 5.24 -0.52
N VAL A 121 10.31 4.28 -0.58
CA VAL A 121 9.97 2.86 -0.57
C VAL A 121 10.66 2.18 0.62
N ILE A 122 9.94 1.30 1.30
CA ILE A 122 10.51 0.41 2.31
C ILE A 122 10.29 -1.03 1.87
N VAL A 123 11.26 -1.89 2.18
CA VAL A 123 11.20 -3.32 1.83
C VAL A 123 11.50 -4.13 3.08
N PHE A 124 10.67 -5.12 3.33
CA PHE A 124 10.85 -6.02 4.46
C PHE A 124 10.29 -7.41 4.13
N ASP A 125 10.65 -8.40 4.97
CA ASP A 125 10.12 -9.75 4.84
C ASP A 125 8.60 -9.74 5.02
N SER A 126 7.87 -10.39 4.13
CA SER A 126 6.41 -10.39 4.15
C SER A 126 5.80 -11.10 5.37
N LEU A 127 6.59 -11.91 6.08
CA LEU A 127 6.19 -12.50 7.38
C LEU A 127 6.20 -11.48 8.52
N THR A 128 6.80 -10.31 8.32
CA THR A 128 6.85 -9.25 9.33
C THR A 128 5.47 -8.63 9.53
N GLU A 129 4.96 -8.73 10.75
CA GLU A 129 3.70 -8.08 11.11
C GLU A 129 3.87 -6.57 11.16
N HIS A 130 2.97 -5.90 10.47
CA HIS A 130 2.94 -4.45 10.37
C HIS A 130 1.51 -3.94 10.32
N THR A 131 1.32 -2.67 10.55
CA THR A 131 0.03 -2.01 10.42
C THR A 131 0.16 -0.71 9.65
N SER A 132 -0.92 -0.33 8.99
CA SER A 132 -1.09 0.95 8.33
C SER A 132 -1.96 1.87 9.19
N THR A 133 -2.04 3.14 8.84
CA THR A 133 -2.84 4.12 9.58
C THR A 133 -3.69 4.99 8.66
N THR A 134 -4.64 5.70 9.26
CA THR A 134 -5.28 6.85 8.64
C THR A 134 -4.31 8.03 8.57
N CYS A 135 -4.74 9.13 7.97
CA CYS A 135 -4.07 10.43 8.02
C CYS A 135 -5.07 11.51 8.42
N THR A 136 -4.57 12.65 8.89
CA THR A 136 -5.45 13.77 9.34
C THR A 136 -5.15 15.08 8.62
N ASP A 137 -4.05 15.17 7.89
CA ASP A 137 -3.52 16.42 7.33
C ASP A 137 -3.67 16.58 5.81
N VAL A 138 -4.13 15.52 5.12
CA VAL A 138 -4.43 15.56 3.68
C VAL A 138 -5.73 14.79 3.42
N ASP A 139 -6.30 14.92 2.22
CA ASP A 139 -7.60 14.31 1.89
C ASP A 139 -7.59 12.79 1.88
N ALA A 140 -6.47 12.18 1.51
CA ALA A 140 -6.32 10.73 1.48
C ALA A 140 -4.86 10.33 1.59
N ARG A 141 -4.62 9.16 2.18
CA ARG A 141 -3.32 8.50 2.20
C ARG A 141 -3.28 7.45 1.10
N LEU A 142 -2.28 7.55 0.22
CA LEU A 142 -2.09 6.61 -0.88
C LEU A 142 -0.79 5.83 -0.70
N VAL A 143 -0.91 4.51 -0.79
CA VAL A 143 0.20 3.58 -0.59
C VAL A 143 0.14 2.48 -1.65
N LEU A 144 1.23 2.26 -2.38
CA LEU A 144 1.40 1.14 -3.29
C LEU A 144 2.07 -0.01 -2.54
N ASN A 145 1.41 -1.16 -2.51
CA ASN A 145 1.89 -2.37 -1.84
C ASN A 145 2.23 -3.43 -2.88
N ILE A 146 3.45 -3.95 -2.81
CA ILE A 146 3.96 -4.95 -3.76
C ILE A 146 4.52 -6.13 -2.98
N ASN A 147 4.07 -7.35 -3.31
CA ASN A 147 4.60 -8.60 -2.77
C ASN A 147 5.29 -9.37 -3.90
N TYR A 148 6.54 -9.81 -3.65
CA TYR A 148 7.37 -10.38 -4.70
C TYR A 148 8.48 -11.27 -4.16
N LYS A 149 9.09 -12.03 -5.08
CA LYS A 149 10.34 -12.79 -4.85
C LYS A 149 11.44 -12.20 -5.72
N LYS A 150 12.63 -12.17 -5.16
CA LYS A 150 13.85 -11.85 -5.90
C LYS A 150 14.41 -13.09 -6.58
#